data_42e95e2a5f5ab9f69e99b946a384e705
#
_entry.id   42e95e2a5f5ab9f69e99b946a384e705
#
_cell.length_a   1.000
_cell.length_b   1.000
_cell.length_c   1.000
_cell.angle_alpha   90.00
_cell.angle_beta   90.00
_cell.angle_gamma   90.00
#
_symmetry.space_group_name_H-M   'P 1'
#
loop_
_entity.id
_entity.type
_entity.pdbx_description
1 polymer ?
#
loop_
_entity_poly.entity_id
_entity_poly.type
_entity_poly.pdbx_seq_one_letter_code
_entity_poly.pdbx_strand_id
1 'polypeptide(L)'
;MTYRGAGLFNTDDTICAIASAAGQAQRGIVRISGPEAIVCLESMLNEPVDLQELQQPTVIAGTLRIGEFPACKAQFYCWPDHRSYTRQPSVEIHLPGAAPLLQAALNFACQEGGEQIRIAEPGEFTMRAFLAGRLDLTQAEAVLGVIDAVDRQELSVALSQLAGGLNKNLQALRDKMLELLAHLEAGLDFVEEDICLLYTSPSPRDRG
;
A
#
# COMPACT_ATOMS: atom_id res chain seq x y z
N MET A 1 9.54 8.53 -35.58
CA MET A 1 8.75 9.12 -34.46
C MET A 1 8.39 7.98 -33.53
N THR A 2 9.24 7.73 -32.54
CA THR A 2 9.06 6.65 -31.56
C THR A 2 8.16 7.17 -30.44
N TYR A 3 6.95 6.65 -30.34
CA TYR A 3 6.10 6.81 -29.18
C TYR A 3 6.82 6.21 -27.97
N ARG A 4 7.46 7.02 -27.15
CA ARG A 4 7.72 6.68 -25.76
C ARG A 4 6.34 6.67 -25.08
N GLY A 5 5.81 5.48 -24.82
CA GLY A 5 4.72 5.31 -23.87
C GLY A 5 5.22 5.85 -22.53
N ALA A 6 4.86 7.07 -22.21
CA ALA A 6 4.91 7.57 -20.85
C ALA A 6 3.99 6.61 -20.05
N GLY A 7 4.58 5.75 -19.23
CA GLY A 7 3.82 4.95 -18.29
C GLY A 7 2.95 5.93 -17.50
N LEU A 8 1.67 5.67 -17.42
CA LEU A 8 0.67 6.55 -16.80
C LEU A 8 1.01 6.89 -15.34
N PHE A 9 1.96 6.15 -14.73
CA PHE A 9 2.38 6.35 -13.34
C PHE A 9 3.87 6.03 -13.22
N ASN A 10 4.68 7.03 -12.88
CA ASN A 10 6.06 6.84 -12.49
C ASN A 10 6.08 6.37 -11.02
N THR A 11 6.53 5.15 -10.77
CA THR A 11 6.69 4.60 -9.41
C THR A 11 8.14 4.63 -8.92
N ASP A 12 9.06 5.14 -9.76
CA ASP A 12 10.49 5.16 -9.45
C ASP A 12 10.93 6.41 -8.68
N ASP A 13 10.03 7.37 -8.52
CA ASP A 13 10.22 8.58 -7.73
C ASP A 13 9.76 8.40 -6.27
N THR A 14 10.19 9.33 -5.42
CA THR A 14 9.78 9.36 -4.01
C THR A 14 8.65 10.36 -3.82
N ILE A 15 7.61 9.94 -3.11
CA ILE A 15 6.44 10.77 -2.80
C ILE A 15 6.31 11.01 -1.31
N CYS A 16 5.74 12.16 -0.95
CA CYS A 16 5.46 12.51 0.43
C CYS A 16 4.07 13.13 0.58
N ALA A 17 3.43 12.90 1.72
CA ALA A 17 2.15 13.51 2.07
C ALA A 17 1.92 13.54 3.58
N ILE A 18 0.99 14.41 4.02
CA ILE A 18 0.40 14.32 5.36
C ILE A 18 -0.56 13.13 5.36
N ALA A 19 -0.28 12.13 6.20
CA ALA A 19 -1.02 10.86 6.27
C ALA A 19 -1.99 10.78 7.44
N SER A 20 -2.08 11.81 8.28
CA SER A 20 -3.07 11.96 9.36
C SER A 20 -4.28 12.75 8.88
N ALA A 21 -5.43 12.51 9.53
CA ALA A 21 -6.65 13.30 9.26
C ALA A 21 -6.41 14.80 9.47
N ALA A 22 -7.14 15.62 8.72
CA ALA A 22 -7.10 17.07 8.87
C ALA A 22 -7.67 17.49 10.24
N GLY A 23 -7.07 18.52 10.84
CA GLY A 23 -7.49 19.07 12.12
C GLY A 23 -6.37 19.07 13.16
N GLN A 24 -6.71 19.59 14.35
CA GLN A 24 -5.78 19.58 15.49
C GLN A 24 -5.83 18.21 16.17
N ALA A 25 -4.67 17.59 16.32
CA ALA A 25 -4.54 16.28 16.96
C ALA A 25 -3.28 16.25 17.84
N GLN A 26 -3.28 15.36 18.82
CA GLN A 26 -2.10 15.14 19.64
C GLN A 26 -0.91 14.65 18.80
N ARG A 27 -1.17 13.94 17.70
CA ARG A 27 -0.16 13.37 16.79
C ARG A 27 -0.59 13.58 15.34
N GLY A 28 0.34 14.02 14.52
CA GLY A 28 0.22 14.06 13.07
C GLY A 28 1.32 13.23 12.42
N ILE A 29 1.13 12.87 11.17
CA ILE A 29 2.01 11.97 10.44
C ILE A 29 2.32 12.58 9.08
N VAL A 30 3.62 12.71 8.77
CA VAL A 30 4.10 12.92 7.40
C VAL A 30 4.70 11.61 6.93
N ARG A 31 4.25 11.11 5.78
CA ARG A 31 4.73 9.87 5.17
C ARG A 31 5.52 10.17 3.92
N ILE A 32 6.67 9.49 3.79
CA ILE A 32 7.54 9.54 2.62
C ILE A 32 7.67 8.10 2.13
N SER A 33 7.60 7.86 0.82
CA SER A 33 7.75 6.52 0.23
C SER A 33 8.39 6.59 -1.14
N GLY A 34 9.41 5.76 -1.34
CA GLY A 34 10.20 5.67 -2.56
C GLY A 34 11.68 5.46 -2.26
N PRO A 35 12.53 5.38 -3.30
CA PRO A 35 13.97 5.10 -3.14
C PRO A 35 14.69 6.04 -2.19
N GLU A 36 14.35 7.33 -2.23
CA GLU A 36 15.04 8.38 -1.46
C GLU A 36 14.45 8.62 -0.06
N ALA A 37 13.47 7.80 0.39
CA ALA A 37 12.76 8.06 1.63
C ALA A 37 13.67 8.06 2.87
N ILE A 38 14.63 7.12 2.94
CA ILE A 38 15.57 7.01 4.07
C ILE A 38 16.58 8.15 4.03
N VAL A 39 17.17 8.44 2.87
CA VAL A 39 18.14 9.52 2.66
C VAL A 39 17.52 10.86 3.00
N CYS A 40 16.28 11.09 2.60
CA CYS A 40 15.52 12.29 2.95
C CYS A 40 15.36 12.44 4.47
N LEU A 41 15.01 11.36 5.17
CA LEU A 41 14.91 11.42 6.62
C LEU A 41 16.25 11.78 7.26
N GLU A 42 17.37 11.17 6.81
CA GLU A 42 18.71 11.48 7.33
C GLU A 42 19.02 12.97 7.21
N SER A 43 18.69 13.59 6.07
CA SER A 43 18.90 15.04 5.85
C SER A 43 18.03 15.92 6.75
N MET A 44 16.88 15.42 7.18
CA MET A 44 15.96 16.14 8.08
C MET A 44 16.27 15.97 9.56
N LEU A 45 17.13 15.03 9.95
CA LEU A 45 17.50 14.83 11.35
C LEU A 45 18.42 15.96 11.83
N ASN A 46 18.21 16.38 13.08
CA ASN A 46 19.08 17.37 13.72
C ASN A 46 20.45 16.80 14.13
N GLU A 47 20.47 15.53 14.45
CA GLU A 47 21.68 14.77 14.77
C GLU A 47 21.95 13.76 13.65
N PRO A 48 23.20 13.64 13.16
CA PRO A 48 23.50 12.68 12.11
C PRO A 48 23.31 11.26 12.64
N VAL A 49 22.44 10.51 11.99
CA VAL A 49 22.19 9.07 12.25
C VAL A 49 22.32 8.37 10.93
N ASP A 50 23.15 7.35 10.85
CA ASP A 50 23.22 6.48 9.67
C ASP A 50 22.05 5.51 9.68
N LEU A 51 21.09 5.75 8.80
CA LEU A 51 19.88 4.92 8.65
C LEU A 51 20.00 3.94 7.47
N GLN A 52 21.05 4.02 6.67
CA GLN A 52 21.24 3.15 5.51
C GLN A 52 21.64 1.72 5.91
N GLU A 53 22.18 1.55 7.11
CA GLU A 53 22.47 0.22 7.65
C GLU A 53 21.23 -0.51 8.20
N LEU A 54 20.06 0.12 8.21
CA LEU A 54 18.83 -0.50 8.68
C LEU A 54 18.40 -1.64 7.75
N GLN A 55 18.36 -2.86 8.29
CA GLN A 55 17.89 -4.05 7.56
C GLN A 55 16.46 -4.47 7.94
N GLN A 56 15.88 -3.85 8.94
CA GLN A 56 14.56 -4.22 9.47
C GLN A 56 13.73 -2.98 9.79
N PRO A 57 12.40 -3.07 9.73
CA PRO A 57 11.53 -2.02 10.22
C PRO A 57 11.89 -1.63 11.65
N THR A 58 12.16 -0.35 11.85
CA THR A 58 12.70 0.17 13.11
C THR A 58 11.97 1.46 13.50
N VAL A 59 11.81 1.69 14.80
CA VAL A 59 11.27 2.94 15.33
C VAL A 59 12.39 3.67 16.06
N ILE A 60 12.61 4.92 15.67
CA ILE A 60 13.66 5.77 16.23
C ILE A 60 13.01 7.00 16.82
N ALA A 61 13.44 7.42 18.01
CA ALA A 61 13.08 8.70 18.59
C ALA A 61 14.23 9.67 18.37
N GLY A 62 13.92 10.89 17.95
CA GLY A 62 14.94 11.90 17.70
C GLY A 62 14.35 13.29 17.55
N THR A 63 15.16 14.19 17.02
CA THR A 63 14.81 15.58 16.82
C THR A 63 14.84 15.90 15.32
N LEU A 64 13.70 16.37 14.80
CA LEU A 64 13.52 16.76 13.42
C LEU A 64 13.86 18.24 13.23
N ARG A 65 14.68 18.54 12.23
CA ARG A 65 14.90 19.89 11.72
C ARG A 65 13.82 20.23 10.71
N ILE A 66 13.21 21.40 10.81
CA ILE A 66 12.09 21.81 9.94
C ILE A 66 12.34 23.25 9.49
N GLY A 67 13.18 23.43 8.50
CA GLY A 67 13.49 24.76 7.95
C GLY A 67 13.90 25.76 9.03
N GLU A 68 13.16 26.88 9.12
CA GLU A 68 13.42 27.97 10.08
C GLU A 68 12.79 27.73 11.47
N PHE A 69 11.98 26.66 11.63
CA PHE A 69 11.36 26.34 12.91
C PHE A 69 12.38 25.75 13.89
N PRO A 70 12.17 25.93 15.21
CA PRO A 70 12.94 25.22 16.23
C PRO A 70 12.82 23.71 16.01
N ALA A 71 13.93 23.01 16.23
CA ALA A 71 13.94 21.55 16.09
C ALA A 71 12.89 20.90 17.01
N CYS A 72 12.13 19.96 16.47
CA CYS A 72 10.98 19.34 17.12
C CYS A 72 11.26 17.88 17.42
N LYS A 73 10.89 17.42 18.63
CA LYS A 73 10.92 15.99 18.97
C LYS A 73 9.92 15.22 18.12
N ALA A 74 10.37 14.12 17.51
CA ALA A 74 9.56 13.27 16.65
C ALA A 74 9.90 11.79 16.86
N GLN A 75 9.01 10.92 16.39
CA GLN A 75 9.25 9.49 16.26
C GLN A 75 9.25 9.13 14.78
N PHE A 76 10.24 8.38 14.36
CA PHE A 76 10.42 7.98 12.98
C PHE A 76 10.22 6.48 12.86
N TYR A 77 9.25 6.08 12.05
CA TYR A 77 9.00 4.69 11.71
C TYR A 77 9.61 4.45 10.34
N CYS A 78 10.65 3.65 10.27
CA CYS A 78 11.43 3.41 9.08
C CYS A 78 11.21 1.98 8.57
N TRP A 79 10.87 1.83 7.31
CA TRP A 79 10.82 0.57 6.57
C TRP A 79 11.84 0.65 5.44
N PRO A 80 13.04 0.07 5.61
CA PRO A 80 14.10 0.19 4.60
C PRO A 80 13.87 -0.68 3.36
N ASP A 81 12.89 -1.57 3.39
CA ASP A 81 12.65 -2.57 2.35
C ASP A 81 11.17 -2.68 1.94
N HIS A 82 10.85 -3.78 1.22
CA HIS A 82 9.52 -4.11 0.70
C HIS A 82 8.44 -4.42 1.75
N ARG A 83 8.77 -4.40 3.04
CA ARG A 83 7.80 -4.64 4.13
C ARG A 83 6.91 -3.44 4.45
N SER A 84 7.08 -2.35 3.74
CA SER A 84 6.22 -1.15 3.82
C SER A 84 4.85 -1.35 3.17
N TYR A 85 3.99 -0.35 3.29
CA TYR A 85 2.68 -0.32 2.64
C TYR A 85 2.77 -0.32 1.11
N THR A 86 3.70 0.41 0.53
CA THR A 86 3.92 0.54 -0.91
C THR A 86 4.89 -0.49 -1.48
N ARG A 87 5.47 -1.34 -0.63
CA ARG A 87 6.61 -2.24 -0.94
C ARG A 87 7.88 -1.52 -1.43
N GLN A 88 8.00 -0.25 -1.13
CA GLN A 88 9.20 0.56 -1.34
C GLN A 88 9.76 1.02 0.00
N PRO A 89 11.01 1.47 0.11
CA PRO A 89 11.49 2.15 1.31
C PRO A 89 10.52 3.23 1.74
N SER A 90 10.20 3.29 3.03
CA SER A 90 9.18 4.22 3.52
C SER A 90 9.52 4.71 4.92
N VAL A 91 9.13 5.94 5.18
CA VAL A 91 9.29 6.62 6.47
C VAL A 91 7.98 7.27 6.88
N GLU A 92 7.62 7.13 8.15
CA GLU A 92 6.56 7.94 8.77
C GLU A 92 7.18 8.79 9.87
N ILE A 93 7.00 10.09 9.77
CA ILE A 93 7.45 11.08 10.74
C ILE A 93 6.25 11.44 11.61
N HIS A 94 6.27 11.00 12.85
CA HIS A 94 5.24 11.26 13.83
C HIS A 94 5.64 12.46 14.71
N LEU A 95 4.87 13.54 14.61
CA LEU A 95 5.10 14.81 15.33
C LEU A 95 3.77 15.36 15.88
N PRO A 96 3.79 16.46 16.69
CA PRO A 96 2.56 17.08 17.14
C PRO A 96 1.65 17.46 15.97
N GLY A 97 0.35 17.14 16.06
CA GLY A 97 -0.62 17.28 14.98
C GLY A 97 -1.10 18.72 14.77
N ALA A 98 -0.17 19.67 14.69
CA ALA A 98 -0.47 21.05 14.33
C ALA A 98 -0.32 21.22 12.81
N ALA A 99 -1.39 21.65 12.12
CA ALA A 99 -1.40 21.78 10.66
C ALA A 99 -0.22 22.61 10.10
N PRO A 100 0.16 23.76 10.68
CA PRO A 100 1.32 24.51 10.21
C PRO A 100 2.65 23.73 10.33
N LEU A 101 2.81 22.94 11.40
CA LEU A 101 4.00 22.13 11.62
C LEU A 101 4.11 20.98 10.62
N LEU A 102 2.99 20.29 10.37
CA LEU A 102 2.91 19.21 9.38
C LEU A 102 3.20 19.73 7.97
N GLN A 103 2.63 20.89 7.62
CA GLN A 103 2.87 21.49 6.31
C GLN A 103 4.33 21.94 6.15
N ALA A 104 4.93 22.49 7.21
CA ALA A 104 6.33 22.86 7.19
C ALA A 104 7.25 21.64 7.04
N ALA A 105 6.96 20.54 7.75
CA ALA A 105 7.72 19.29 7.63
C ALA A 105 7.57 18.68 6.22
N LEU A 106 6.36 18.70 5.62
CA LEU A 106 6.12 18.26 4.26
C LEU A 106 6.91 19.07 3.24
N ASN A 107 6.84 20.39 3.33
CA ASN A 107 7.56 21.31 2.44
C ASN A 107 9.08 21.13 2.58
N PHE A 108 9.56 20.94 3.80
CA PHE A 108 10.98 20.73 4.06
C PHE A 108 11.47 19.39 3.47
N ALA A 109 10.69 18.31 3.56
CA ALA A 109 11.00 17.05 2.91
C ALA A 109 11.15 17.20 1.39
N CYS A 110 10.25 17.97 0.73
CA CYS A 110 10.34 18.26 -0.69
C CYS A 110 11.56 19.12 -1.03
N GLN A 111 11.96 20.06 -0.16
CA GLN A 111 13.12 20.92 -0.39
C GLN A 111 14.44 20.14 -0.26
N GLU A 112 14.59 19.34 0.79
CA GLU A 112 15.78 18.49 1.03
C GLU A 112 15.93 17.40 -0.03
N GLY A 113 14.82 16.83 -0.51
CA GLY A 113 14.83 15.81 -1.56
C GLY A 113 14.98 16.36 -2.98
N GLY A 114 14.92 17.66 -3.18
CA GLY A 114 15.06 18.31 -4.49
C GLY A 114 14.06 17.79 -5.53
N GLU A 115 14.55 17.51 -6.74
CA GLU A 115 13.69 17.01 -7.84
C GLU A 115 13.25 15.54 -7.67
N GLN A 116 13.80 14.82 -6.71
CA GLN A 116 13.56 13.40 -6.50
C GLN A 116 12.38 13.13 -5.57
N ILE A 117 11.93 14.15 -4.82
CA ILE A 117 10.82 14.03 -3.88
C ILE A 117 9.74 15.06 -4.23
N ARG A 118 8.53 14.58 -4.44
CA ARG A 118 7.36 15.43 -4.70
C ARG A 118 6.20 15.10 -3.77
N ILE A 119 5.25 16.01 -3.71
CA ILE A 119 3.98 15.75 -3.03
C ILE A 119 3.22 14.67 -3.79
N ALA A 120 2.69 13.70 -3.04
CA ALA A 120 1.85 12.64 -3.58
C ALA A 120 0.51 13.17 -4.09
N GLU A 121 0.02 12.60 -5.17
CA GLU A 121 -1.36 12.82 -5.61
C GLU A 121 -2.35 12.07 -4.70
N PRO A 122 -3.61 12.51 -4.61
CA PRO A 122 -4.64 11.80 -3.85
C PRO A 122 -4.74 10.33 -4.27
N GLY A 123 -4.67 9.40 -3.30
CA GLY A 123 -4.73 7.96 -3.55
C GLY A 123 -3.44 7.31 -4.05
N GLU A 124 -2.37 8.06 -4.31
CA GLU A 124 -1.15 7.54 -4.95
C GLU A 124 -0.46 6.45 -4.10
N PHE A 125 -0.42 6.56 -2.78
CA PHE A 125 0.13 5.50 -1.93
C PHE A 125 -0.64 4.17 -2.09
N THR A 126 -1.96 4.24 -2.16
CA THR A 126 -2.82 3.06 -2.36
C THR A 126 -2.66 2.48 -3.76
N MET A 127 -2.54 3.33 -4.78
CA MET A 127 -2.24 2.92 -6.14
C MET A 127 -0.89 2.20 -6.23
N ARG A 128 0.17 2.72 -5.60
CA ARG A 128 1.48 2.07 -5.56
C ARG A 128 1.42 0.72 -4.83
N ALA A 129 0.67 0.63 -3.73
CA ALA A 129 0.44 -0.62 -3.01
C ALA A 129 -0.29 -1.66 -3.88
N PHE A 130 -1.27 -1.24 -4.69
CA PHE A 130 -1.94 -2.10 -5.67
C PHE A 130 -0.99 -2.56 -6.78
N LEU A 131 -0.25 -1.65 -7.42
CA LEU A 131 0.71 -1.98 -8.47
C LEU A 131 1.82 -2.92 -7.98
N ALA A 132 2.25 -2.76 -6.73
CA ALA A 132 3.22 -3.66 -6.08
C ALA A 132 2.62 -5.00 -5.64
N GLY A 133 1.32 -5.26 -5.86
CA GLY A 133 0.64 -6.49 -5.46
C GLY A 133 0.48 -6.65 -3.95
N ARG A 134 0.49 -5.55 -3.18
CA ARG A 134 0.19 -5.53 -1.75
C ARG A 134 -1.30 -5.61 -1.48
N LEU A 135 -2.09 -4.96 -2.33
CA LEU A 135 -3.54 -4.92 -2.31
C LEU A 135 -4.07 -5.46 -3.64
N ASP A 136 -5.23 -6.09 -3.62
CA ASP A 136 -6.02 -6.29 -4.83
C ASP A 136 -6.88 -5.06 -5.14
N LEU A 137 -7.52 -5.02 -6.31
CA LEU A 137 -8.31 -3.89 -6.74
C LEU A 137 -9.47 -3.58 -5.78
N THR A 138 -10.16 -4.61 -5.30
CA THR A 138 -11.29 -4.43 -4.38
C THR A 138 -10.85 -3.91 -3.02
N GLN A 139 -9.67 -4.32 -2.56
CA GLN A 139 -9.04 -3.78 -1.35
C GLN A 139 -8.61 -2.33 -1.53
N ALA A 140 -8.03 -1.98 -2.69
CA ALA A 140 -7.62 -0.61 -2.99
C ALA A 140 -8.83 0.35 -3.03
N GLU A 141 -9.94 -0.06 -3.62
CA GLU A 141 -11.20 0.69 -3.60
C GLU A 141 -11.78 0.80 -2.17
N ALA A 142 -11.69 -0.28 -1.40
CA ALA A 142 -12.18 -0.31 -0.02
C ALA A 142 -11.43 0.64 0.92
N VAL A 143 -10.16 0.98 0.66
CA VAL A 143 -9.42 2.00 1.43
C VAL A 143 -10.14 3.33 1.37
N LEU A 144 -10.59 3.76 0.19
CA LEU A 144 -11.38 4.99 0.04
C LEU A 144 -12.72 4.87 0.76
N GLY A 145 -13.41 3.73 0.60
CA GLY A 145 -14.67 3.47 1.29
C GLY A 145 -14.57 3.55 2.82
N VAL A 146 -13.44 3.13 3.41
CA VAL A 146 -13.20 3.27 4.86
C VAL A 146 -13.00 4.73 5.26
N ILE A 147 -12.34 5.54 4.42
CA ILE A 147 -12.07 6.97 4.69
C ILE A 147 -13.37 7.80 4.58
N ASP A 148 -14.20 7.50 3.59
CA ASP A 148 -15.39 8.27 3.25
C ASP A 148 -16.66 7.80 3.98
N ALA A 149 -16.60 6.68 4.71
CA ALA A 149 -17.75 6.12 5.41
C ALA A 149 -18.38 7.14 6.37
N VAL A 150 -19.67 7.45 6.17
CA VAL A 150 -20.43 8.42 6.96
C VAL A 150 -21.14 7.74 8.12
N ASP A 151 -21.43 6.44 7.99
CA ASP A 151 -22.11 5.67 8.99
C ASP A 151 -21.45 4.32 9.30
N ARG A 152 -21.98 3.63 10.33
CA ARG A 152 -21.45 2.36 10.79
C ARG A 152 -21.66 1.23 9.77
N GLN A 153 -22.70 1.31 8.95
CA GLN A 153 -23.02 0.27 7.98
C GLN A 153 -22.05 0.34 6.79
N GLU A 154 -21.84 1.53 6.25
CA GLU A 154 -20.85 1.79 5.20
C GLU A 154 -19.45 1.38 5.64
N LEU A 155 -19.04 1.78 6.84
CA LEU A 155 -17.75 1.38 7.41
C LEU A 155 -17.62 -0.14 7.52
N SER A 156 -18.65 -0.84 7.97
CA SER A 156 -18.64 -2.31 8.10
C SER A 156 -18.45 -3.00 6.74
N VAL A 157 -19.13 -2.51 5.70
CA VAL A 157 -19.00 -3.03 4.34
C VAL A 157 -17.58 -2.80 3.81
N ALA A 158 -17.06 -1.57 3.92
CA ALA A 158 -15.72 -1.23 3.46
C ALA A 158 -14.65 -2.05 4.20
N LEU A 159 -14.76 -2.23 5.51
CA LEU A 159 -13.83 -3.07 6.28
C LEU A 159 -13.89 -4.55 5.86
N SER A 160 -15.08 -5.08 5.54
CA SER A 160 -15.24 -6.45 5.03
C SER A 160 -14.55 -6.63 3.66
N GLN A 161 -14.68 -5.65 2.77
CA GLN A 161 -14.00 -5.65 1.47
C GLN A 161 -12.48 -5.55 1.64
N LEU A 162 -12.01 -4.64 2.51
CA LEU A 162 -10.59 -4.46 2.81
C LEU A 162 -9.95 -5.74 3.39
N ALA A 163 -10.71 -6.51 4.16
CA ALA A 163 -10.30 -7.82 4.67
C ALA A 163 -10.25 -8.93 3.59
N GLY A 164 -10.56 -8.61 2.32
CA GLY A 164 -10.53 -9.56 1.20
C GLY A 164 -11.75 -10.48 1.13
N GLY A 165 -12.86 -10.11 1.74
CA GLY A 165 -14.07 -10.95 1.81
C GLY A 165 -14.65 -11.30 0.43
N LEU A 166 -14.59 -10.36 -0.53
CA LEU A 166 -15.08 -10.58 -1.89
C LEU A 166 -14.12 -11.44 -2.73
N ASN A 167 -12.82 -11.21 -2.57
CA ASN A 167 -11.80 -11.88 -3.39
C ASN A 167 -11.76 -13.39 -3.14
N LYS A 168 -11.96 -13.87 -1.91
CA LYS A 168 -12.01 -15.31 -1.60
C LYS A 168 -13.12 -16.03 -2.36
N ASN A 169 -14.31 -15.43 -2.44
CA ASN A 169 -15.43 -16.01 -3.15
C ASN A 169 -15.22 -16.02 -4.68
N LEU A 170 -14.65 -14.95 -5.23
CA LEU A 170 -14.30 -14.85 -6.65
C LEU A 170 -13.20 -15.85 -7.04
N GLN A 171 -12.18 -16.00 -6.21
CA GLN A 171 -11.12 -17.01 -6.41
C GLN A 171 -11.69 -18.42 -6.40
N ALA A 172 -12.53 -18.76 -5.44
CA ALA A 172 -13.18 -20.08 -5.39
C ALA A 172 -14.06 -20.34 -6.62
N LEU A 173 -14.76 -19.33 -7.13
CA LEU A 173 -15.55 -19.43 -8.35
C LEU A 173 -14.65 -19.62 -9.58
N ARG A 174 -13.57 -18.83 -9.69
CA ARG A 174 -12.57 -18.96 -10.77
C ARG A 174 -11.97 -20.36 -10.81
N ASP A 175 -11.58 -20.90 -9.66
CA ASP A 175 -10.95 -22.21 -9.59
C ASP A 175 -11.92 -23.31 -10.05
N LYS A 176 -13.19 -23.22 -9.66
CA LYS A 176 -14.25 -24.12 -10.18
C LYS A 176 -14.46 -24.00 -11.69
N MET A 177 -14.42 -22.76 -12.23
CA MET A 177 -14.54 -22.55 -13.67
C MET A 177 -13.35 -23.11 -14.44
N LEU A 178 -12.13 -22.99 -13.93
CA LEU A 178 -10.92 -23.56 -14.50
C LEU A 178 -10.97 -25.10 -14.48
N GLU A 179 -11.46 -25.70 -13.39
CA GLU A 179 -11.67 -27.13 -13.28
C GLU A 179 -12.68 -27.64 -14.32
N LEU A 180 -13.81 -26.93 -14.47
CA LEU A 180 -14.81 -27.27 -15.52
C LEU A 180 -14.24 -27.13 -16.93
N LEU A 181 -13.43 -26.09 -17.19
CA LEU A 181 -12.78 -25.87 -18.47
C LEU A 181 -11.81 -27.04 -18.77
N ALA A 182 -10.96 -27.40 -17.81
CA ALA A 182 -10.06 -28.55 -17.97
C ALA A 182 -10.79 -29.88 -18.26
N HIS A 183 -11.94 -30.11 -17.61
CA HIS A 183 -12.78 -31.27 -17.89
C HIS A 183 -13.37 -31.24 -19.30
N LEU A 184 -13.80 -30.06 -19.78
CA LEU A 184 -14.32 -29.90 -21.14
C LEU A 184 -13.20 -30.10 -22.18
N GLU A 185 -12.03 -29.56 -21.98
CA GLU A 185 -10.87 -29.74 -22.85
C GLU A 185 -10.45 -31.20 -22.92
N ALA A 186 -10.36 -31.89 -21.76
CA ALA A 186 -10.08 -33.33 -21.74
C ALA A 186 -11.14 -34.15 -22.48
N GLY A 187 -12.43 -33.79 -22.35
CA GLY A 187 -13.52 -34.47 -23.09
C GLY A 187 -13.50 -34.21 -24.60
N LEU A 188 -12.93 -33.09 -25.05
CA LEU A 188 -12.78 -32.75 -26.47
C LEU A 188 -11.55 -33.45 -27.11
N ASP A 189 -10.47 -33.60 -26.35
CA ASP A 189 -9.22 -34.23 -26.83
C ASP A 189 -9.35 -35.77 -26.93
N PHE A 190 -10.23 -36.39 -26.15
CA PHE A 190 -10.45 -37.85 -26.09
C PHE A 190 -11.83 -38.26 -26.59
N VAL A 191 -12.24 -37.75 -27.76
CA VAL A 191 -13.56 -37.99 -28.35
C VAL A 191 -13.82 -39.48 -28.64
N GLU A 192 -12.81 -40.35 -28.65
CA GLU A 192 -12.92 -41.81 -28.92
C GLU A 192 -12.97 -42.66 -27.62
N GLU A 193 -12.78 -42.07 -26.44
CA GLU A 193 -12.93 -42.79 -25.18
C GLU A 193 -14.17 -42.25 -24.45
N ASP A 194 -15.08 -43.15 -24.06
CA ASP A 194 -16.24 -42.84 -23.21
C ASP A 194 -15.79 -42.44 -21.81
N ILE A 195 -15.18 -41.26 -21.68
CA ILE A 195 -14.81 -40.67 -20.38
C ILE A 195 -16.10 -40.15 -19.74
N CYS A 196 -16.69 -40.97 -18.88
CA CYS A 196 -17.84 -40.59 -18.09
C CYS A 196 -17.45 -39.58 -17.02
N LEU A 197 -17.38 -38.30 -17.37
CA LEU A 197 -16.99 -37.18 -16.49
C LEU A 197 -17.99 -36.90 -15.33
N LEU A 198 -19.10 -37.66 -15.28
CA LEU A 198 -20.18 -37.44 -14.30
C LEU A 198 -20.10 -38.33 -13.05
N TYR A 199 -19.07 -39.18 -12.90
CA TYR A 199 -19.03 -40.15 -11.81
C TYR A 199 -17.97 -39.89 -10.72
N THR A 200 -17.65 -38.65 -10.39
CA THR A 200 -16.82 -38.33 -9.21
C THR A 200 -17.61 -37.85 -7.97
N SER A 201 -18.95 -37.91 -8.03
CA SER A 201 -19.75 -37.77 -6.81
C SER A 201 -19.80 -39.13 -6.10
N PRO A 202 -19.32 -39.21 -4.83
CA PRO A 202 -19.45 -40.47 -4.08
C PRO A 202 -20.93 -40.86 -4.01
N SER A 203 -21.21 -42.13 -4.38
CA SER A 203 -22.55 -42.69 -4.31
C SER A 203 -23.11 -42.56 -2.91
N PRO A 204 -24.42 -42.27 -2.75
CA PRO A 204 -25.08 -42.26 -1.45
C PRO A 204 -24.92 -43.54 -0.64
N ARG A 205 -24.45 -44.62 -1.25
CA ARG A 205 -24.20 -45.94 -0.61
C ARG A 205 -22.84 -46.06 0.10
N ASP A 206 -21.91 -45.13 -0.16
CA ASP A 206 -20.57 -45.15 0.48
C ASP A 206 -20.52 -44.36 1.80
N ARG A 207 -21.66 -43.92 2.31
CA ARG A 207 -21.83 -43.37 3.63
C ARG A 207 -22.40 -44.42 4.57
N GLY A 208 -21.60 -45.39 4.93
CA GLY A 208 -21.83 -46.33 6.00
C GLY A 208 -20.96 -46.00 7.20
#